data_046f78de0a80d541fbfabd5772e8f001
#
_entry.id   046f78de0a80d541fbfabd5772e8f001
#
_cell.length_a   1.000
_cell.length_b   1.000
_cell.length_c   1.000
_cell.angle_alpha   90.00
_cell.angle_beta   90.00
_cell.angle_gamma   90.00
#
_symmetry.space_group_name_H-M   'P 1'
#
loop_
_entity.id
_entity.type
_entity.pdbx_description
1 polymer ?
#
loop_
_entity_poly.entity_id
_entity_poly.type
_entity_poly.pdbx_seq_one_letter_code
_entity_poly.pdbx_strand_id
1 'polypeptide(L)'
;LEEGITAMKIWPFDVAAEKTRGNDISAADLKAALEPFEKIRKAVGDRIDVMVEFHSMWQLLPAMKIAEALRPFATYWHEDPIRMDSLGDLKRYAAASPAPISASETLGSRWAFRDLLETGAAGIVMLDISWCGGLSEARKIAAMAEAWRLPVAPHDCTGPVVLAASTHLSLNAPN
;
A
#
# COMPACT_ATOMS: atom_id res chain seq x y z
N LEU A 1 -3.34 -9.13 -19.54
CA LEU A 1 -4.09 -8.20 -20.40
C LEU A 1 -5.21 -8.93 -21.17
N GLU A 2 -4.95 -10.10 -21.73
CA GLU A 2 -5.99 -10.87 -22.45
C GLU A 2 -7.15 -11.31 -21.55
N GLU A 3 -6.89 -11.51 -20.26
CA GLU A 3 -7.87 -11.84 -19.22
C GLU A 3 -8.55 -10.62 -18.59
N GLY A 4 -8.32 -9.41 -19.12
CA GLY A 4 -8.88 -8.17 -18.59
C GLY A 4 -8.17 -7.61 -17.36
N ILE A 5 -7.03 -8.17 -16.96
CA ILE A 5 -6.24 -7.64 -15.83
C ILE A 5 -5.55 -6.36 -16.27
N THR A 6 -5.79 -5.26 -15.55
CA THR A 6 -5.27 -3.92 -15.86
C THR A 6 -4.28 -3.39 -14.82
N ALA A 7 -4.11 -4.10 -13.71
CA ALA A 7 -3.21 -3.71 -12.63
C ALA A 7 -2.54 -4.91 -11.98
N MET A 8 -1.37 -4.72 -11.42
CA MET A 8 -0.64 -5.74 -10.65
C MET A 8 0.11 -5.12 -9.47
N LYS A 9 0.24 -5.87 -8.38
CA LYS A 9 1.03 -5.48 -7.20
C LYS A 9 2.24 -6.39 -7.07
N ILE A 10 3.41 -5.81 -6.79
CA ILE A 10 4.68 -6.52 -6.58
C ILE A 10 5.41 -5.98 -5.34
N TRP A 11 6.24 -6.84 -4.72
CA TRP A 11 6.97 -6.55 -3.47
C TRP A 11 8.47 -6.93 -3.54
N PRO A 12 9.23 -6.39 -4.51
CA PRO A 12 10.60 -6.82 -4.75
C PRO A 12 11.61 -6.34 -3.72
N PHE A 13 11.20 -5.49 -2.77
CA PHE A 13 12.08 -4.89 -1.77
C PHE A 13 12.19 -5.70 -0.48
N ASP A 14 11.35 -6.71 -0.25
CA ASP A 14 11.25 -7.44 1.01
C ASP A 14 12.56 -8.14 1.40
N VAL A 15 13.21 -8.81 0.45
CA VAL A 15 14.49 -9.49 0.71
C VAL A 15 15.56 -8.53 1.23
N ALA A 16 15.58 -7.30 0.71
CA ALA A 16 16.51 -6.27 1.18
C ALA A 16 16.10 -5.73 2.57
N ALA A 17 14.80 -5.59 2.81
CA ALA A 17 14.28 -5.19 4.12
C ALA A 17 14.62 -6.22 5.21
N GLU A 18 14.44 -7.51 4.94
CA GLU A 18 14.80 -8.59 5.87
C GLU A 18 16.28 -8.56 6.27
N LYS A 19 17.19 -8.40 5.29
CA LYS A 19 18.64 -8.32 5.55
C LYS A 19 19.03 -7.21 6.52
N THR A 20 18.36 -6.07 6.43
CA THR A 20 18.75 -4.85 7.15
C THR A 20 17.76 -4.48 8.26
N ARG A 21 16.69 -5.25 8.43
CA ARG A 21 15.53 -4.91 9.27
C ARG A 21 14.93 -3.54 8.88
N GLY A 22 14.95 -3.24 7.59
CA GLY A 22 14.44 -1.99 7.03
C GLY A 22 15.28 -0.75 7.32
N ASN A 23 16.48 -0.88 7.89
CA ASN A 23 17.29 0.27 8.29
C ASN A 23 18.16 0.85 7.16
N ASP A 24 18.42 0.07 6.11
CA ASP A 24 19.20 0.51 4.94
C ASP A 24 18.87 -0.35 3.71
N ILE A 25 19.13 0.21 2.54
CA ILE A 25 19.14 -0.52 1.27
C ILE A 25 20.43 -0.18 0.51
N SER A 26 21.25 -1.20 0.22
CA SER A 26 22.46 -1.03 -0.58
C SER A 26 22.12 -0.63 -2.03
N ALA A 27 23.07 0.00 -2.72
CA ALA A 27 22.89 0.33 -4.13
C ALA A 27 22.68 -0.92 -5.00
N ALA A 28 23.33 -2.05 -4.63
CA ALA A 28 23.19 -3.32 -5.33
C ALA A 28 21.80 -3.94 -5.12
N ASP A 29 21.30 -3.98 -3.86
CA ASP A 29 19.97 -4.50 -3.56
C ASP A 29 18.88 -3.62 -4.18
N LEU A 30 19.03 -2.29 -4.14
CA LEU A 30 18.11 -1.36 -4.78
C LEU A 30 18.04 -1.61 -6.29
N LYS A 31 19.18 -1.73 -6.96
CA LYS A 31 19.23 -2.03 -8.39
C LYS A 31 18.54 -3.36 -8.72
N ALA A 32 18.82 -4.41 -7.95
CA ALA A 32 18.20 -5.72 -8.16
C ALA A 32 16.68 -5.67 -7.96
N ALA A 33 16.19 -4.94 -6.95
CA ALA A 33 14.77 -4.79 -6.67
C ALA A 33 14.03 -3.93 -7.73
N LEU A 34 14.73 -3.09 -8.49
CA LEU A 34 14.15 -2.32 -9.59
C LEU A 34 14.02 -3.11 -10.89
N GLU A 35 14.79 -4.18 -11.10
CA GLU A 35 14.74 -4.98 -12.33
C GLU A 35 13.34 -5.49 -12.71
N PRO A 36 12.46 -5.94 -11.78
CA PRO A 36 11.09 -6.31 -12.12
C PRO A 36 10.30 -5.18 -12.78
N PHE A 37 10.45 -3.94 -12.29
CA PHE A 37 9.78 -2.77 -12.87
C PHE A 37 10.26 -2.49 -14.29
N GLU A 38 11.57 -2.54 -14.52
CA GLU A 38 12.17 -2.40 -15.86
C GLU A 38 11.62 -3.46 -16.83
N LYS A 39 11.54 -4.72 -16.38
CA LYS A 39 11.00 -5.84 -17.18
C LYS A 39 9.53 -5.63 -17.51
N ILE A 40 8.71 -5.22 -16.52
CA ILE A 40 7.29 -4.97 -16.72
C ILE A 40 7.09 -3.81 -17.70
N ARG A 41 7.72 -2.66 -17.46
CA ARG A 41 7.58 -1.48 -18.33
C ARG A 41 8.10 -1.74 -19.75
N LYS A 42 9.17 -2.51 -19.91
CA LYS A 42 9.67 -2.95 -21.22
C LYS A 42 8.68 -3.88 -21.95
N ALA A 43 7.99 -4.76 -21.22
CA ALA A 43 7.08 -5.74 -21.82
C ALA A 43 5.73 -5.15 -22.20
N VAL A 44 5.16 -4.31 -21.32
CA VAL A 44 3.77 -3.85 -21.45
C VAL A 44 3.62 -2.33 -21.46
N GLY A 45 4.69 -1.55 -21.21
CA GLY A 45 4.60 -0.09 -21.12
C GLY A 45 3.64 0.34 -20.02
N ASP A 46 2.80 1.32 -20.33
CA ASP A 46 1.81 1.88 -19.41
C ASP A 46 0.41 1.23 -19.52
N ARG A 47 0.33 0.08 -20.20
CA ARG A 47 -0.95 -0.64 -20.38
C ARG A 47 -1.43 -1.38 -19.12
N ILE A 48 -0.61 -1.43 -18.08
CA ILE A 48 -0.94 -2.01 -16.78
C ILE A 48 -0.46 -1.07 -15.67
N ASP A 49 -1.28 -0.85 -14.68
CA ASP A 49 -0.90 -0.14 -13.46
C ASP A 49 -0.03 -1.05 -12.59
N VAL A 50 1.04 -0.50 -12.03
CA VAL A 50 1.94 -1.24 -11.14
C VAL A 50 1.87 -0.64 -9.75
N MET A 51 1.41 -1.43 -8.80
CA MET A 51 1.37 -1.10 -7.39
C MET A 51 2.58 -1.70 -6.67
N VAL A 52 3.06 -1.05 -5.65
CA VAL A 52 4.24 -1.49 -4.89
C VAL A 52 3.88 -1.71 -3.45
N GLU A 53 4.15 -2.92 -2.98
CA GLU A 53 4.01 -3.31 -1.59
C GLU A 53 5.35 -3.23 -0.86
N PHE A 54 5.33 -2.73 0.39
CA PHE A 54 6.51 -2.63 1.26
C PHE A 54 6.32 -3.37 2.59
N HIS A 55 5.14 -3.90 2.86
CA HIS A 55 4.77 -4.68 4.05
C HIS A 55 5.13 -4.01 5.40
N SER A 56 5.11 -2.68 5.47
CA SER A 56 5.49 -1.93 6.68
C SER A 56 6.90 -2.27 7.20
N MET A 57 7.81 -2.75 6.36
CA MET A 57 9.11 -3.26 6.79
C MET A 57 10.19 -2.19 6.93
N TRP A 58 10.00 -1.01 6.32
CA TRP A 58 11.05 -0.02 6.17
C TRP A 58 11.01 1.11 7.20
N GLN A 59 12.18 1.63 7.53
CA GLN A 59 12.32 2.93 8.18
C GLN A 59 12.19 4.06 7.14
N LEU A 60 11.89 5.27 7.60
CA LEU A 60 11.59 6.41 6.73
C LEU A 60 12.67 6.70 5.67
N LEU A 61 13.94 6.81 6.06
CA LEU A 61 14.99 7.25 5.14
C LEU A 61 15.25 6.25 3.99
N PRO A 62 15.41 4.94 4.24
CA PRO A 62 15.53 3.97 3.13
C PRO A 62 14.25 3.88 2.29
N ALA A 63 13.06 3.98 2.89
CA ALA A 63 11.82 4.02 2.14
C ALA A 63 11.77 5.22 1.19
N MET A 64 12.18 6.40 1.62
CA MET A 64 12.26 7.60 0.76
C MET A 64 13.27 7.42 -0.39
N LYS A 65 14.41 6.76 -0.15
CA LYS A 65 15.39 6.41 -1.18
C LYS A 65 14.78 5.48 -2.24
N ILE A 66 14.01 4.49 -1.81
CA ILE A 66 13.27 3.59 -2.70
C ILE A 66 12.21 4.36 -3.48
N ALA A 67 11.42 5.20 -2.83
CA ALA A 67 10.38 6.01 -3.48
C ALA A 67 10.94 6.90 -4.61
N GLU A 68 12.08 7.54 -4.37
CA GLU A 68 12.76 8.34 -5.40
C GLU A 68 13.22 7.48 -6.58
N ALA A 69 13.76 6.28 -6.32
CA ALA A 69 14.18 5.34 -7.35
C ALA A 69 13.01 4.77 -8.16
N LEU A 70 11.80 4.73 -7.60
CA LEU A 70 10.57 4.29 -8.28
C LEU A 70 9.95 5.38 -9.18
N ARG A 71 10.34 6.64 -9.05
CA ARG A 71 9.77 7.76 -9.83
C ARG A 71 9.69 7.51 -11.34
N PRO A 72 10.71 6.94 -12.02
CA PRO A 72 10.65 6.68 -13.45
C PRO A 72 9.61 5.64 -13.88
N PHE A 73 9.12 4.84 -12.95
CA PHE A 73 8.21 3.73 -13.26
C PHE A 73 6.74 4.09 -13.14
N ALA A 74 6.38 5.30 -12.73
CA ALA A 74 4.99 5.77 -12.60
C ALA A 74 4.11 4.75 -11.88
N THR A 75 4.49 4.40 -10.65
CA THR A 75 3.76 3.43 -9.82
C THR A 75 2.41 4.00 -9.39
N TYR A 76 1.37 3.16 -9.36
CA TYR A 76 0.01 3.57 -9.07
C TYR A 76 -0.20 3.94 -7.60
N TRP A 77 0.34 3.13 -6.68
CA TRP A 77 0.45 3.45 -5.26
C TRP A 77 1.66 2.80 -4.60
N HIS A 78 2.06 3.34 -3.46
CA HIS A 78 2.97 2.72 -2.50
C HIS A 78 2.16 2.24 -1.30
N GLU A 79 2.13 0.91 -1.07
CA GLU A 79 1.39 0.26 0.00
C GLU A 79 2.29 0.05 1.20
N ASP A 80 1.80 0.45 2.38
CA ASP A 80 2.47 0.33 3.66
C ASP A 80 3.99 0.60 3.61
N PRO A 81 4.40 1.79 3.11
CA PRO A 81 5.80 2.04 2.72
C PRO A 81 6.77 2.08 3.89
N ILE A 82 6.28 2.31 5.09
CA ILE A 82 7.07 2.36 6.33
C ILE A 82 6.35 1.65 7.45
N ARG A 83 7.06 1.47 8.57
CA ARG A 83 6.44 0.94 9.80
C ARG A 83 5.32 1.86 10.26
N MET A 84 4.15 1.27 10.52
CA MET A 84 2.92 2.01 10.87
C MET A 84 2.86 2.44 12.35
N ASP A 85 3.93 2.24 13.11
CA ASP A 85 4.08 2.74 14.48
C ASP A 85 4.42 4.25 14.55
N SER A 86 4.68 4.91 13.41
CA SER A 86 4.96 6.35 13.31
C SER A 86 4.16 7.02 12.19
N LEU A 87 2.95 7.45 12.49
CA LEU A 87 2.11 8.19 11.54
C LEU A 87 2.72 9.55 11.13
N GLY A 88 3.54 10.15 12.00
CA GLY A 88 4.30 11.36 11.68
C GLY A 88 5.32 11.13 10.56
N ASP A 89 6.00 9.99 10.56
CA ASP A 89 6.92 9.60 9.50
C ASP A 89 6.18 9.20 8.23
N LEU A 90 5.00 8.56 8.34
CA LEU A 90 4.14 8.30 7.18
C LEU A 90 3.76 9.60 6.47
N LYS A 91 3.42 10.65 7.22
CA LYS A 91 3.14 11.97 6.66
C LYS A 91 4.36 12.57 5.95
N ARG A 92 5.57 12.41 6.49
CA ARG A 92 6.82 12.85 5.84
C ARG A 92 7.09 12.06 4.55
N TYR A 93 6.88 10.75 4.58
CA TYR A 93 6.98 9.90 3.40
C TYR A 93 6.00 10.35 2.31
N ALA A 94 4.72 10.50 2.65
CA ALA A 94 3.67 10.91 1.72
C ALA A 94 3.97 12.24 1.03
N ALA A 95 4.54 13.20 1.76
CA ALA A 95 4.93 14.51 1.22
C ALA A 95 6.05 14.43 0.16
N ALA A 96 6.88 13.38 0.17
CA ALA A 96 7.98 13.17 -0.75
C ALA A 96 7.70 12.09 -1.82
N SER A 97 6.72 11.24 -1.59
CA SER A 97 6.39 10.12 -2.48
C SER A 97 5.91 10.59 -3.85
N PRO A 98 6.36 9.96 -4.95
CA PRO A 98 5.85 10.22 -6.29
C PRO A 98 4.46 9.60 -6.56
N ALA A 99 3.98 8.74 -5.66
CA ALA A 99 2.71 8.03 -5.78
C ALA A 99 1.88 8.19 -4.50
N PRO A 100 0.55 8.08 -4.56
CA PRO A 100 -0.30 8.05 -3.38
C PRO A 100 0.03 6.87 -2.47
N ILE A 101 -0.26 7.00 -1.18
CA ILE A 101 -0.03 5.96 -0.20
C ILE A 101 -1.31 5.16 0.01
N SER A 102 -1.23 3.84 -0.13
CA SER A 102 -2.25 2.91 0.33
C SER A 102 -1.88 2.42 1.74
N ALA A 103 -2.75 2.64 2.71
CA ALA A 103 -2.48 2.27 4.11
C ALA A 103 -3.77 2.01 4.89
N SER A 104 -3.80 1.11 5.84
CA SER A 104 -2.83 0.09 6.14
C SER A 104 -3.55 -1.21 6.54
N GLU A 105 -3.12 -2.32 5.99
CA GLU A 105 -3.63 -3.64 6.37
C GLU A 105 -3.38 -3.96 7.84
N THR A 106 -2.30 -3.39 8.41
CA THR A 106 -1.85 -3.68 9.78
C THR A 106 -2.63 -2.91 10.85
N LEU A 107 -3.46 -1.94 10.48
CA LEU A 107 -4.21 -1.13 11.45
C LEU A 107 -5.48 -1.83 11.93
N GLY A 108 -5.64 -1.90 13.25
CA GLY A 108 -6.85 -2.41 13.91
C GLY A 108 -7.78 -1.29 14.36
N SER A 109 -9.09 -1.51 14.19
CA SER A 109 -10.18 -0.63 14.60
C SER A 109 -10.25 0.74 13.92
N ARG A 110 -11.46 1.30 13.89
CA ARG A 110 -11.73 2.66 13.38
C ARG A 110 -10.92 3.76 14.06
N TRP A 111 -10.46 3.54 15.27
CA TRP A 111 -9.72 4.56 16.02
C TRP A 111 -8.32 4.76 15.43
N ALA A 112 -7.63 3.67 15.07
CA ALA A 112 -6.35 3.76 14.38
C ALA A 112 -6.52 4.35 12.96
N PHE A 113 -7.60 4.00 12.26
CA PHE A 113 -7.90 4.60 10.95
C PHE A 113 -8.28 6.08 11.05
N ARG A 114 -8.97 6.51 12.11
CA ARG A 114 -9.18 7.95 12.37
C ARG A 114 -7.84 8.67 12.46
N ASP A 115 -6.92 8.15 13.28
CA ASP A 115 -5.62 8.77 13.48
C ASP A 115 -4.82 8.81 12.16
N LEU A 116 -4.88 7.77 11.34
CA LEU A 116 -4.32 7.76 9.99
C LEU A 116 -4.94 8.85 9.11
N LEU A 117 -6.26 8.94 9.03
CA LEU A 117 -6.99 9.90 8.21
C LEU A 117 -6.67 11.35 8.59
N GLU A 118 -6.56 11.65 9.89
CA GLU A 118 -6.22 12.97 10.41
C GLU A 118 -4.81 13.42 10.00
N THR A 119 -3.89 12.50 9.65
CA THR A 119 -2.58 12.89 9.12
C THR A 119 -2.63 13.48 7.72
N GLY A 120 -3.65 13.12 6.93
CA GLY A 120 -3.72 13.43 5.50
C GLY A 120 -2.67 12.69 4.65
N ALA A 121 -2.03 11.64 5.19
CA ALA A 121 -0.98 10.90 4.49
C ALA A 121 -1.52 9.82 3.54
N ALA A 122 -2.66 9.20 3.89
CA ALA A 122 -3.27 8.18 3.05
C ALA A 122 -3.96 8.79 1.84
N GLY A 123 -3.71 8.25 0.67
CA GLY A 123 -4.46 8.51 -0.56
C GLY A 123 -5.49 7.42 -0.85
N ILE A 124 -5.26 6.22 -0.33
CA ILE A 124 -6.16 5.07 -0.37
C ILE A 124 -6.22 4.47 1.03
N VAL A 125 -7.42 4.18 1.53
CA VAL A 125 -7.59 3.48 2.81
C VAL A 125 -7.60 1.98 2.52
N MET A 126 -6.58 1.30 3.02
CA MET A 126 -6.49 -0.15 2.93
C MET A 126 -6.75 -0.76 4.31
N LEU A 127 -7.73 -1.61 4.37
CA LEU A 127 -8.07 -2.34 5.60
C LEU A 127 -8.14 -3.84 5.29
N ASP A 128 -7.78 -4.67 6.26
CA ASP A 128 -8.12 -6.10 6.22
C ASP A 128 -9.30 -6.36 7.15
N ILE A 129 -10.34 -7.00 6.64
CA ILE A 129 -11.58 -7.22 7.41
C ILE A 129 -11.34 -8.10 8.64
N SER A 130 -10.46 -9.09 8.53
CA SER A 130 -10.14 -9.98 9.64
C SER A 130 -9.28 -9.29 10.72
N TRP A 131 -8.47 -8.32 10.33
CA TRP A 131 -7.53 -7.65 11.23
C TRP A 131 -8.06 -6.33 11.79
N CYS A 132 -8.89 -5.62 11.04
CA CYS A 132 -9.45 -4.35 11.52
C CYS A 132 -10.57 -4.50 12.57
N GLY A 133 -11.09 -5.72 12.79
CA GLY A 133 -12.14 -5.98 13.78
C GLY A 133 -13.46 -6.50 13.19
N GLY A 134 -13.42 -7.04 11.97
CA GLY A 134 -14.57 -7.66 11.30
C GLY A 134 -15.38 -6.72 10.43
N LEU A 135 -16.36 -7.27 9.72
CA LEU A 135 -17.16 -6.58 8.71
C LEU A 135 -17.87 -5.32 9.21
N SER A 136 -18.39 -5.37 10.44
CA SER A 136 -19.09 -4.21 11.06
C SER A 136 -18.13 -3.04 11.33
N GLU A 137 -16.88 -3.34 11.67
CA GLU A 137 -15.85 -2.33 11.87
C GLU A 137 -15.35 -1.79 10.54
N ALA A 138 -15.08 -2.69 9.59
CA ALA A 138 -14.66 -2.35 8.23
C ALA A 138 -15.64 -1.38 7.55
N ARG A 139 -16.95 -1.61 7.70
CA ARG A 139 -17.99 -0.71 7.15
C ARG A 139 -17.91 0.70 7.76
N LYS A 140 -17.59 0.81 9.06
CA LYS A 140 -17.43 2.14 9.69
C LYS A 140 -16.18 2.84 9.23
N ILE A 141 -15.09 2.09 9.01
CA ILE A 141 -13.85 2.62 8.44
C ILE A 141 -14.09 3.12 7.02
N ALA A 142 -14.80 2.35 6.18
CA ALA A 142 -15.16 2.75 4.83
C ALA A 142 -16.01 4.03 4.82
N ALA A 143 -17.02 4.14 5.69
CA ALA A 143 -17.83 5.35 5.82
C ALA A 143 -17.01 6.57 6.32
N MET A 144 -16.01 6.34 7.17
CA MET A 144 -15.07 7.40 7.52
C MET A 144 -14.23 7.83 6.30
N ALA A 145 -13.64 6.88 5.57
CA ALA A 145 -12.86 7.17 4.37
C ALA A 145 -13.68 7.97 3.33
N GLU A 146 -14.95 7.62 3.14
CA GLU A 146 -15.88 8.38 2.29
C GLU A 146 -15.99 9.84 2.72
N ALA A 147 -16.11 10.13 4.02
CA ALA A 147 -16.17 11.49 4.54
C ALA A 147 -14.89 12.30 4.25
N TRP A 148 -13.73 11.64 4.13
CA TRP A 148 -12.46 12.22 3.67
C TRP A 148 -12.28 12.18 2.15
N ARG A 149 -13.27 11.66 1.39
CA ARG A 149 -13.22 11.48 -0.07
C ARG A 149 -12.08 10.57 -0.53
N LEU A 150 -11.76 9.56 0.27
CA LEU A 150 -10.73 8.57 -0.03
C LEU A 150 -11.36 7.26 -0.47
N PRO A 151 -10.79 6.62 -1.51
CA PRO A 151 -11.19 5.28 -1.90
C PRO A 151 -10.75 4.24 -0.87
N VAL A 152 -11.46 3.11 -0.85
CA VAL A 152 -11.15 1.95 -0.01
C VAL A 152 -10.73 0.79 -0.90
N ALA A 153 -9.60 0.17 -0.56
CA ALA A 153 -9.09 -1.05 -1.19
C ALA A 153 -8.88 -2.11 -0.11
N PRO A 154 -9.80 -3.08 0.06
CA PRO A 154 -9.62 -4.12 1.07
C PRO A 154 -8.44 -5.02 0.75
N HIS A 155 -7.59 -5.25 1.76
CA HIS A 155 -6.56 -6.27 1.74
C HIS A 155 -7.16 -7.65 2.02
N ASP A 156 -6.63 -8.70 1.40
CA ASP A 156 -6.98 -10.09 1.68
C ASP A 156 -5.80 -11.03 1.39
N CYS A 157 -5.32 -11.71 2.43
CA CYS A 157 -4.35 -12.79 2.30
C CYS A 157 -4.72 -14.04 3.12
N THR A 158 -5.88 -14.03 3.80
CA THR A 158 -6.24 -15.04 4.81
C THR A 158 -7.25 -16.07 4.32
N GLY A 159 -7.71 -15.96 3.08
CA GLY A 159 -8.47 -17.02 2.42
C GLY A 159 -9.93 -16.69 2.10
N PRO A 160 -10.72 -17.68 1.66
CA PRO A 160 -12.00 -17.45 0.97
C PRO A 160 -13.08 -16.76 1.82
N VAL A 161 -13.00 -16.88 3.14
CA VAL A 161 -13.99 -16.22 4.04
C VAL A 161 -13.79 -14.71 4.04
N VAL A 162 -12.52 -14.26 4.10
CA VAL A 162 -12.19 -12.82 4.04
C VAL A 162 -12.44 -12.28 2.64
N LEU A 163 -12.13 -13.04 1.60
CA LEU A 163 -12.44 -12.66 0.22
C LEU A 163 -13.94 -12.42 0.03
N ALA A 164 -14.81 -13.33 0.54
CA ALA A 164 -16.25 -13.14 0.48
C ALA A 164 -16.71 -11.89 1.25
N ALA A 165 -16.17 -11.68 2.46
CA ALA A 165 -16.49 -10.51 3.27
C ALA A 165 -16.04 -9.20 2.61
N SER A 166 -14.83 -9.18 2.03
CA SER A 166 -14.28 -8.04 1.27
C SER A 166 -15.12 -7.72 0.05
N THR A 167 -15.58 -8.76 -0.67
CA THR A 167 -16.51 -8.59 -1.81
C THR A 167 -17.81 -7.93 -1.35
N HIS A 168 -18.40 -8.38 -0.25
CA HIS A 168 -19.63 -7.77 0.29
C HIS A 168 -19.40 -6.32 0.75
N LEU A 169 -18.27 -6.02 1.37
CA LEU A 169 -17.92 -4.64 1.72
C LEU A 169 -17.84 -3.78 0.47
N SER A 170 -17.07 -4.20 -0.53
CA SER A 170 -16.82 -3.45 -1.77
C SER A 170 -18.09 -3.20 -2.58
N LEU A 171 -19.04 -4.14 -2.56
CA LEU A 171 -20.35 -3.96 -3.22
C LEU A 171 -21.25 -2.94 -2.53
N ASN A 172 -21.00 -2.65 -1.24
CA ASN A 172 -21.81 -1.74 -0.43
C ASN A 172 -21.14 -0.38 -0.17
N ALA A 173 -19.82 -0.30 -0.28
CA ALA A 173 -19.08 0.95 -0.12
C ALA A 173 -19.14 1.73 -1.45
N PRO A 174 -19.53 3.01 -1.44
CA PRO A 174 -19.59 3.83 -2.66
C PRO A 174 -18.22 4.31 -3.14
N ASN A 175 -17.19 4.15 -2.30
CA ASN A 175 -15.81 4.66 -2.48
C ASN A 175 -14.79 3.50 -2.70
#